data_1e5692626477fa69511d400b5428b320
#
_entry.id   1e5692626477fa69511d400b5428b320
#
_cell.length_a   1.000
_cell.length_b   1.000
_cell.length_c   1.000
_cell.angle_alpha   90.00
_cell.angle_beta   90.00
_cell.angle_gamma   90.00
#
_symmetry.space_group_name_H-M   'P 1'
#
loop_
_entity.id
_entity.type
_entity.pdbx_description
1 polymer ?
#
loop_
_entity_poly.entity_id
_entity_poly.type
_entity_poly.pdbx_seq_one_letter_code
_entity_poly.pdbx_strand_id
1 'polypeptide(L)'
;MKKQNIKYLKDYETDMITAVFHSYTRQIPTATLMEIDRIYTEETGKSLRTNYTCSSCILKLMRSVGKLYFKENIDCLPDDLKDKFKNA
;
A
#
# COMPACT_ATOMS: atom_id res chain seq x y z
N MET A 1 1.30 0.59 -12.99
CA MET A 1 2.40 -0.06 -12.24
C MET A 1 3.03 -1.16 -13.08
N LYS A 2 4.30 -1.39 -12.87
CA LYS A 2 4.99 -2.52 -13.52
C LYS A 2 4.42 -3.84 -13.05
N LYS A 3 4.33 -4.83 -13.95
CA LYS A 3 3.76 -6.15 -13.63
C LYS A 3 4.45 -6.82 -12.44
N GLN A 4 5.77 -6.72 -12.36
CA GLN A 4 6.54 -7.30 -11.25
C GLN A 4 6.20 -6.66 -9.90
N ASN A 5 5.90 -5.36 -9.90
CA ASN A 5 5.52 -4.65 -8.67
C ASN A 5 4.11 -5.03 -8.24
N ILE A 6 3.19 -5.16 -9.19
CA ILE A 6 1.83 -5.64 -8.93
C ILE A 6 1.87 -7.05 -8.33
N LYS A 7 2.67 -7.93 -8.91
CA LYS A 7 2.81 -9.31 -8.44
C LYS A 7 3.34 -9.36 -7.00
N TYR A 8 4.31 -8.53 -6.68
CA TYR A 8 4.85 -8.45 -5.32
C TYR A 8 3.81 -7.95 -4.33
N LEU A 9 3.12 -6.85 -4.68
CA LEU A 9 2.14 -6.24 -3.79
C LEU A 9 0.88 -7.07 -3.61
N LYS A 10 0.59 -7.97 -4.53
CA LYS A 10 -0.60 -8.82 -4.46
C LYS A 10 -0.68 -9.61 -3.16
N ASP A 11 0.46 -10.06 -2.64
CA ASP A 11 0.50 -10.80 -1.37
C ASP A 11 0.21 -9.92 -0.16
N TYR A 12 0.19 -8.60 -0.33
CA TYR A 12 -0.03 -7.62 0.74
C TYR A 12 -1.33 -6.84 0.56
N GLU A 13 -2.26 -7.34 -0.27
CA GLU A 13 -3.54 -6.66 -0.50
C GLU A 13 -4.33 -6.47 0.78
N THR A 14 -4.39 -7.48 1.63
CA THR A 14 -5.10 -7.37 2.91
C THR A 14 -4.48 -6.31 3.80
N ASP A 15 -3.15 -6.24 3.84
CA ASP A 15 -2.44 -5.23 4.62
C ASP A 15 -2.72 -3.82 4.08
N MET A 16 -2.77 -3.66 2.77
CA MET A 16 -3.08 -2.37 2.14
C MET A 16 -4.54 -1.97 2.40
N ILE A 17 -5.48 -2.91 2.31
CA ILE A 17 -6.90 -2.66 2.62
C ILE A 17 -7.05 -2.19 4.07
N THR A 18 -6.40 -2.89 4.99
CA THR A 18 -6.47 -2.55 6.40
C THR A 18 -5.91 -1.14 6.65
N ALA A 19 -4.81 -0.79 5.99
CA ALA A 19 -4.20 0.53 6.15
C ALA A 19 -5.07 1.63 5.54
N VAL A 20 -5.63 1.41 4.36
CA VAL A 20 -6.41 2.44 3.65
C VAL A 20 -7.77 2.67 4.32
N PHE A 21 -8.48 1.59 4.69
CA PHE A 21 -9.87 1.69 5.14
C PHE A 21 -10.05 1.63 6.65
N HIS A 22 -9.09 1.08 7.39
CA HIS A 22 -9.20 0.88 8.84
C HIS A 22 -8.10 1.57 9.65
N SER A 23 -7.20 2.30 8.98
CA SER A 23 -6.10 3.03 9.62
C SER A 23 -5.28 2.14 10.57
N TYR A 24 -5.04 0.92 10.15
CA TYR A 24 -4.31 -0.08 10.93
C TYR A 24 -3.36 -0.86 10.03
N THR A 25 -2.23 -1.27 10.59
CA THR A 25 -1.33 -2.20 9.93
C THR A 25 -0.77 -3.18 10.96
N ARG A 26 -0.69 -4.47 10.57
CA ARG A 26 -0.01 -5.46 11.39
C ARG A 26 1.50 -5.20 11.35
N GLN A 27 2.23 -5.88 12.21
CA GLN A 27 3.68 -5.81 12.18
C GLN A 27 4.20 -6.48 10.91
N ILE A 28 4.90 -5.71 10.09
CA ILE A 28 5.46 -6.19 8.82
C ILE A 28 6.99 -6.14 8.95
N PRO A 29 7.70 -7.19 8.50
CA PRO A 29 9.17 -7.19 8.55
C PRO A 29 9.77 -5.98 7.84
N THR A 30 10.84 -5.43 8.40
CA THR A 30 11.50 -4.24 7.84
C THR A 30 11.95 -4.46 6.40
N ALA A 31 12.49 -5.63 6.08
CA ALA A 31 12.91 -5.94 4.70
C ALA A 31 11.75 -5.83 3.72
N THR A 32 10.56 -6.29 4.11
CA THR A 32 9.34 -6.16 3.29
C THR A 32 8.95 -4.71 3.12
N LEU A 33 8.98 -3.93 4.21
CA LEU A 33 8.66 -2.51 4.16
C LEU A 33 9.62 -1.74 3.25
N MET A 34 10.89 -2.08 3.28
CA MET A 34 11.89 -1.46 2.42
C MET A 34 11.60 -1.73 0.93
N GLU A 35 11.18 -2.96 0.61
CA GLU A 35 10.82 -3.31 -0.77
C GLU A 35 9.55 -2.57 -1.23
N ILE A 36 8.55 -2.48 -0.35
CA ILE A 36 7.31 -1.75 -0.64
C ILE A 36 7.63 -0.26 -0.86
N ASP A 37 8.49 0.31 -0.03
CA ASP A 37 8.92 1.71 -0.15
C ASP A 37 9.66 1.94 -1.47
N ARG A 38 10.55 1.01 -1.85
CA ARG A 38 11.26 1.04 -3.12
C ARG A 38 10.28 1.05 -4.30
N ILE A 39 9.27 0.18 -4.25
CA ILE A 39 8.24 0.09 -5.29
C ILE A 39 7.50 1.42 -5.40
N TYR A 40 7.08 1.99 -4.28
CA TYR A 40 6.37 3.26 -4.26
C TYR A 40 7.22 4.37 -4.89
N THR A 41 8.50 4.44 -4.51
CA THR A 41 9.44 5.43 -5.07
C THR A 41 9.62 5.24 -6.57
N GLU A 42 9.76 3.99 -7.02
CA GLU A 42 9.92 3.69 -8.45
C GLU A 42 8.69 4.10 -9.26
N GLU A 43 7.50 3.84 -8.72
CA GLU A 43 6.26 4.10 -9.46
C GLU A 43 5.83 5.56 -9.45
N THR A 44 6.19 6.30 -8.42
CA THR A 44 5.75 7.71 -8.28
C THR A 44 6.87 8.72 -8.47
N GLY A 45 8.11 8.30 -8.41
CA GLY A 45 9.26 9.19 -8.42
C GLY A 45 9.44 9.98 -7.13
N LYS A 46 8.65 9.66 -6.08
CA LYS A 46 8.67 10.38 -4.80
C LYS A 46 9.02 9.43 -3.67
N SER A 47 9.97 9.82 -2.82
CA SER A 47 10.31 9.07 -1.62
C SER A 47 9.54 9.61 -0.42
N LEU A 48 8.92 8.72 0.36
CA LEU A 48 8.25 9.08 1.61
C LEU A 48 9.23 9.19 2.77
N ARG A 49 10.48 8.76 2.58
CA ARG A 49 11.52 8.72 3.63
C ARG A 49 11.00 8.06 4.90
N THR A 50 10.40 6.89 4.72
CA THR A 50 9.74 6.16 5.80
C THR A 50 10.72 5.78 6.90
N ASN A 51 10.32 6.06 8.14
CA ASN A 51 11.02 5.57 9.32
C ASN A 51 10.37 4.23 9.71
N TYR A 52 11.12 3.14 9.54
CA TYR A 52 10.58 1.79 9.74
C TYR A 52 10.39 1.40 11.22
N THR A 53 10.77 2.27 12.15
CA THR A 53 10.50 2.07 13.57
C THR A 53 9.31 2.91 14.07
N CYS A 54 8.74 3.74 13.22
CA CYS A 54 7.63 4.63 13.56
C CYS A 54 6.33 4.04 13.00
N SER A 55 5.39 3.66 13.88
CA SER A 55 4.13 3.04 13.48
C SER A 55 3.31 3.91 12.54
N SER A 56 3.21 5.21 12.80
CA SER A 56 2.45 6.12 11.95
C SER A 56 3.12 6.31 10.58
N CYS A 57 4.46 6.25 10.52
CA CYS A 57 5.20 6.34 9.26
C CYS A 57 4.96 5.09 8.41
N ILE A 58 4.96 3.92 9.03
CA ILE A 58 4.67 2.65 8.37
C ILE A 58 3.23 2.65 7.84
N LEU A 59 2.28 3.11 8.64
CA LEU A 59 0.89 3.22 8.23
C LEU A 59 0.75 4.15 7.01
N LYS A 60 1.45 5.29 7.02
CA LYS A 60 1.45 6.23 5.90
C LYS A 60 1.97 5.58 4.62
N LEU A 61 3.06 4.81 4.73
CA LEU A 61 3.61 4.08 3.58
C LEU A 61 2.59 3.09 3.02
N MET A 62 2.00 2.26 3.88
CA MET A 62 1.04 1.24 3.45
C MET A 62 -0.23 1.86 2.86
N ARG A 63 -0.70 2.97 3.42
CA ARG A 63 -1.84 3.69 2.86
C ARG A 63 -1.52 4.29 1.49
N SER A 64 -0.35 4.90 1.36
CA SER A 64 0.06 5.54 0.11
C SER A 64 0.22 4.53 -1.01
N VAL A 65 0.91 3.42 -0.75
CA VAL A 65 1.09 2.37 -1.75
C VAL A 65 -0.22 1.67 -2.05
N GLY A 66 -1.08 1.48 -1.04
CA GLY A 66 -2.40 0.88 -1.20
C GLY A 66 -3.29 1.70 -2.11
N LYS A 67 -3.33 3.01 -1.91
CA LYS A 67 -4.11 3.92 -2.75
C LYS A 67 -3.63 3.85 -4.21
N LEU A 68 -2.32 3.83 -4.42
CA LEU A 68 -1.75 3.70 -5.76
C LEU A 68 -2.12 2.36 -6.39
N TYR A 69 -1.95 1.28 -5.66
CA TYR A 69 -2.23 -0.08 -6.13
C TYR A 69 -3.70 -0.25 -6.52
N PHE A 70 -4.63 0.13 -5.64
CA PHE A 70 -6.06 -0.06 -5.91
C PHE A 70 -6.63 0.93 -6.92
N LYS A 71 -5.99 2.07 -7.11
CA LYS A 71 -6.36 2.99 -8.18
C LYS A 71 -6.19 2.32 -9.54
N GLU A 72 -5.15 1.52 -9.71
CA GLU A 72 -4.85 0.84 -10.96
C GLU A 72 -5.43 -0.58 -11.02
N ASN A 73 -5.76 -1.16 -9.87
CA ASN A 73 -6.23 -2.53 -9.74
C ASN A 73 -7.53 -2.57 -8.91
N ILE A 74 -8.49 -1.75 -9.30
CA ILE A 74 -9.74 -1.57 -8.54
C ILE A 74 -10.50 -2.90 -8.36
N ASP A 75 -10.38 -3.81 -9.32
CA ASP A 75 -11.05 -5.11 -9.27
C ASP A 75 -10.51 -6.03 -8.18
N CYS A 76 -9.35 -5.70 -7.61
CA CYS A 76 -8.80 -6.44 -6.47
C CYS A 76 -9.47 -6.08 -5.14
N LEU A 77 -10.29 -5.02 -5.11
CA LEU A 77 -11.06 -4.65 -3.93
C LEU A 77 -12.40 -5.38 -3.89
N PRO A 78 -12.89 -5.78 -2.67
CA PRO A 78 -14.27 -6.21 -2.52
C PRO A 78 -15.24 -5.13 -2.98
N ASP A 79 -16.43 -5.53 -3.46
CA ASP A 79 -17.40 -4.59 -4.05
C ASP A 79 -17.82 -3.47 -3.08
N ASP A 80 -18.00 -3.80 -1.80
CA ASP A 80 -18.36 -2.79 -0.79
C ASP A 80 -17.25 -1.75 -0.59
N LEU A 81 -15.99 -2.13 -0.75
CA LEU A 81 -14.85 -1.22 -0.61
C LEU A 81 -14.58 -0.43 -1.89
N LYS A 82 -14.97 -0.96 -3.05
CA LYS A 82 -14.83 -0.22 -4.31
C LYS A 82 -15.54 1.11 -4.25
N ASP A 83 -16.77 1.13 -3.76
CA ASP A 83 -17.57 2.35 -3.67
C ASP A 83 -16.94 3.34 -2.69
N LYS A 84 -16.48 2.85 -1.54
CA LYS A 84 -15.78 3.70 -0.56
C LYS A 84 -14.51 4.30 -1.15
N PHE A 85 -13.75 3.51 -1.90
CA PHE A 85 -12.52 3.97 -2.52
C PHE A 85 -12.76 5.04 -3.57
N LYS A 86 -13.78 4.88 -4.41
CA LYS A 86 -14.13 5.84 -5.45
C LYS A 86 -14.62 7.17 -4.88
N ASN A 87 -15.24 7.14 -3.70
CA ASN A 87 -15.82 8.32 -3.05
C ASN A 87 -14.88 8.95 -2.00
N ALA A 88 -13.69 8.39 -1.84
CA ALA A 88 -12.72 8.90 -0.88
C ALA A 88 -12.00 10.16 -1.39
#